data_41d3cce9acf0b9cfa33136ed3c2d6ef7
#
_entry.id   41d3cce9acf0b9cfa33136ed3c2d6ef7
#
_cell.length_a   1.000
_cell.length_b   1.000
_cell.length_c   1.000
_cell.angle_alpha   90.00
_cell.angle_beta   90.00
_cell.angle_gamma   90.00
#
_symmetry.space_group_name_H-M   'P 1'
#
loop_
_entity.id
_entity.type
_entity.pdbx_description
1 polymer ?
#
loop_
_entity_poly.entity_id
_entity_poly.type
_entity_poly.pdbx_seq_one_letter_code
_entity_poly.pdbx_strand_id
1 'polypeptide(L)'
;MRIALFSDIHANAEALTACLDHARANEVDRYVFLGDYVGYGADPKFVVDTVQAHVSRGAIAVRGNHDDAIETGTDQMTESAARAIAWTRGQLTPSQRTFLRGLPLSASEADRLYVHANVDAPAGWDYITDLYTASRSLIAMRAHIALCGHIHVPALYHMSPTGKVASFEPIGGIDIPLSRHRRWLAVLGAVGQPRDGDSAACYAILDDARETLTYMRVPYDIDSAARKIRAAGLPARLADRLYAGR
;
A
#
# COMPACT_ATOMS: atom_id res chain seq x y z
N MET A 1 17.59 11.91 0.82
CA MET A 1 16.14 12.18 0.68
C MET A 1 15.40 11.07 1.42
N ARG A 2 14.42 11.44 2.25
CA ARG A 2 13.58 10.49 2.99
C ARG A 2 12.21 10.42 2.32
N ILE A 3 11.78 9.22 1.95
CA ILE A 3 10.56 8.98 1.18
C ILE A 3 9.60 8.15 2.05
N ALA A 4 8.41 8.67 2.34
CA ALA A 4 7.33 7.91 2.97
C ALA A 4 6.54 7.13 1.91
N LEU A 5 6.33 5.85 2.16
CA LEU A 5 5.73 4.88 1.26
C LEU A 5 4.46 4.30 1.90
N PHE A 6 3.31 4.56 1.29
CA PHE A 6 1.99 4.14 1.78
C PHE A 6 1.34 3.18 0.81
N SER A 7 0.70 2.12 1.30
CA SER A 7 -0.06 1.16 0.51
C SER A 7 -1.33 0.73 1.23
N ASP A 8 -2.32 0.26 0.48
CA ASP A 8 -3.49 -0.42 1.03
C ASP A 8 -4.21 0.42 2.11
N ILE A 9 -4.56 1.67 1.73
CA ILE A 9 -5.17 2.67 2.61
C ILE A 9 -6.65 2.34 2.87
N HIS A 10 -7.33 1.79 1.87
CA HIS A 10 -8.67 1.23 1.99
C HIS A 10 -9.68 2.13 2.68
N ALA A 11 -9.78 3.38 2.24
CA ALA A 11 -10.76 4.35 2.73
C ALA A 11 -10.78 4.50 4.28
N ASN A 12 -9.63 4.31 4.93
CA ASN A 12 -9.43 4.46 6.38
C ASN A 12 -8.77 5.82 6.65
N ALA A 13 -9.61 6.83 6.91
CA ALA A 13 -9.16 8.21 7.12
C ALA A 13 -8.32 8.34 8.40
N GLU A 14 -8.69 7.63 9.47
CA GLU A 14 -8.00 7.66 10.76
C GLU A 14 -6.56 7.14 10.62
N ALA A 15 -6.41 5.99 9.98
CA ALA A 15 -5.10 5.38 9.76
C ALA A 15 -4.22 6.23 8.83
N LEU A 16 -4.79 6.72 7.72
CA LEU A 16 -4.05 7.59 6.78
C LEU A 16 -3.58 8.87 7.48
N THR A 17 -4.45 9.53 8.24
CA THR A 17 -4.11 10.77 8.95
C THR A 17 -2.99 10.53 9.96
N ALA A 18 -3.11 9.49 10.78
CA ALA A 18 -2.07 9.13 11.75
C ALA A 18 -0.71 8.85 11.06
N CYS A 19 -0.72 8.10 9.95
CA CYS A 19 0.51 7.81 9.21
C CYS A 19 1.12 9.07 8.56
N LEU A 20 0.30 9.97 8.00
CA LEU A 20 0.79 11.21 7.40
C LEU A 20 1.39 12.15 8.46
N ASP A 21 0.77 12.25 9.64
CA ASP A 21 1.29 13.05 10.76
C ASP A 21 2.60 12.46 11.29
N HIS A 22 2.67 11.14 11.43
CA HIS A 22 3.89 10.45 11.83
C HIS A 22 5.02 10.62 10.78
N ALA A 23 4.71 10.52 9.49
CA ALA A 23 5.68 10.75 8.42
C ALA A 23 6.20 12.19 8.45
N ARG A 24 5.33 13.18 8.68
CA ARG A 24 5.72 14.59 8.81
C ARG A 24 6.64 14.81 10.02
N ALA A 25 6.33 14.19 11.15
CA ALA A 25 7.18 14.26 12.34
C ALA A 25 8.55 13.58 12.14
N ASN A 26 8.65 12.66 11.18
CA ASN A 26 9.90 12.04 10.75
C ASN A 26 10.62 12.80 9.62
N GLU A 27 10.21 14.03 9.31
CA GLU A 27 10.86 14.93 8.36
C GLU A 27 11.07 14.31 6.98
N VAL A 28 10.01 13.63 6.44
CA VAL A 28 10.07 13.06 5.10
C VAL A 28 9.98 14.15 4.03
N ASP A 29 10.80 14.01 2.99
CA ASP A 29 10.85 14.95 1.87
C ASP A 29 9.79 14.67 0.81
N ARG A 30 9.40 13.41 0.65
CA ARG A 30 8.51 12.96 -0.43
C ARG A 30 7.55 11.87 0.03
N TYR A 31 6.45 11.76 -0.72
CA TYR A 31 5.38 10.79 -0.49
C TYR A 31 5.17 9.94 -1.73
N VAL A 32 4.98 8.63 -1.53
CA VAL A 32 4.63 7.66 -2.57
C VAL A 32 3.45 6.82 -2.09
N PHE A 33 2.47 6.64 -2.96
CA PHE A 33 1.25 5.88 -2.68
C PHE A 33 1.14 4.71 -3.66
N LEU A 34 1.08 3.49 -3.13
CA LEU A 34 1.19 2.25 -3.91
C LEU A 34 -0.15 1.58 -4.21
N GLY A 35 -1.24 2.36 -4.23
CA GLY A 35 -2.55 1.84 -4.62
C GLY A 35 -3.44 1.37 -3.47
N ASP A 36 -4.63 0.92 -3.85
CA ASP A 36 -5.73 0.53 -2.95
C ASP A 36 -6.10 1.63 -1.97
N TYR A 37 -6.42 2.80 -2.54
CA TYR A 37 -6.92 3.95 -1.77
C TYR A 37 -8.31 3.72 -1.25
N VAL A 38 -9.13 2.95 -1.97
CA VAL A 38 -10.55 2.72 -1.70
C VAL A 38 -10.87 1.26 -1.40
N GLY A 39 -12.14 0.99 -1.11
CA GLY A 39 -12.60 -0.33 -0.68
C GLY A 39 -12.44 -0.53 0.82
N TYR A 40 -13.20 -1.46 1.40
CA TYR A 40 -13.27 -1.87 2.80
C TYR A 40 -13.72 -0.78 3.78
N GLY A 41 -13.05 0.36 3.85
CA GLY A 41 -13.32 1.44 4.79
C GLY A 41 -14.43 2.39 4.33
N ALA A 42 -14.76 3.38 5.18
CA ALA A 42 -15.94 4.21 5.03
C ALA A 42 -15.67 5.66 4.59
N ASP A 43 -14.41 6.05 4.38
CA ASP A 43 -14.04 7.44 4.03
C ASP A 43 -13.37 7.56 2.64
N PRO A 44 -13.93 6.98 1.55
CA PRO A 44 -13.27 6.95 0.25
C PRO A 44 -13.02 8.35 -0.33
N LYS A 45 -13.96 9.30 -0.14
CA LYS A 45 -13.79 10.69 -0.61
C LYS A 45 -12.60 11.36 0.03
N PHE A 46 -12.51 11.28 1.36
CA PHE A 46 -11.41 11.89 2.12
C PHE A 46 -10.05 11.35 1.67
N VAL A 47 -9.95 10.03 1.54
CA VAL A 47 -8.70 9.38 1.14
C VAL A 47 -8.29 9.77 -0.28
N VAL A 48 -9.22 9.72 -1.24
CA VAL A 48 -8.94 10.09 -2.64
C VAL A 48 -8.54 11.57 -2.74
N ASP A 49 -9.25 12.48 -2.07
CA ASP A 49 -8.92 13.91 -2.07
C ASP A 49 -7.55 14.16 -1.44
N THR A 50 -7.22 13.45 -0.37
CA THR A 50 -5.91 13.55 0.29
C THR A 50 -4.79 13.08 -0.63
N VAL A 51 -4.92 11.91 -1.27
CA VAL A 51 -3.93 11.40 -2.23
C VAL A 51 -3.79 12.34 -3.42
N GLN A 52 -4.89 12.80 -3.98
CA GLN A 52 -4.89 13.75 -5.10
C GLN A 52 -4.17 15.06 -4.75
N ALA A 53 -4.39 15.58 -3.53
CA ALA A 53 -3.69 16.76 -3.05
C ALA A 53 -2.18 16.53 -2.89
N HIS A 54 -1.74 15.34 -2.49
CA HIS A 54 -0.31 14.99 -2.46
C HIS A 54 0.26 14.86 -3.87
N VAL A 55 -0.45 14.21 -4.79
CA VAL A 55 -0.03 14.07 -6.20
C VAL A 55 0.12 15.43 -6.86
N SER A 56 -0.79 16.39 -6.63
CA SER A 56 -0.68 17.75 -7.16
C SER A 56 0.55 18.52 -6.64
N ARG A 57 1.16 18.06 -5.56
CA ARG A 57 2.41 18.60 -4.97
C ARG A 57 3.64 17.74 -5.31
N GLY A 58 3.53 16.81 -6.26
CA GLY A 58 4.63 16.01 -6.76
C GLY A 58 4.82 14.63 -6.10
N ALA A 59 3.86 14.14 -5.32
CA ALA A 59 3.88 12.75 -4.87
C ALA A 59 3.65 11.79 -6.04
N ILE A 60 4.25 10.61 -5.96
CA ILE A 60 4.00 9.51 -6.90
C ILE A 60 2.82 8.69 -6.39
N ALA A 61 1.93 8.29 -7.30
CA ALA A 61 0.83 7.39 -6.99
C ALA A 61 0.65 6.37 -8.11
N VAL A 62 0.42 5.10 -7.75
CA VAL A 62 0.06 4.03 -8.69
C VAL A 62 -1.34 3.49 -8.35
N ARG A 63 -1.98 2.84 -9.31
CA ARG A 63 -3.32 2.28 -9.15
C ARG A 63 -3.25 0.89 -8.54
N GLY A 64 -4.12 0.59 -7.55
CA GLY A 64 -4.35 -0.73 -7.00
C GLY A 64 -5.57 -1.42 -7.63
N ASN A 65 -5.77 -2.70 -7.30
CA ASN A 65 -6.88 -3.48 -7.85
C ASN A 65 -8.25 -3.02 -7.32
N HIS A 66 -8.34 -2.50 -6.11
CA HIS A 66 -9.58 -1.90 -5.60
C HIS A 66 -9.91 -0.58 -6.30
N ASP A 67 -8.90 0.21 -6.63
CA ASP A 67 -9.08 1.46 -7.39
C ASP A 67 -9.53 1.14 -8.82
N ASP A 68 -8.94 0.12 -9.44
CA ASP A 68 -9.30 -0.37 -10.77
C ASP A 68 -10.73 -0.91 -10.81
N ALA A 69 -11.13 -1.68 -9.80
CA ALA A 69 -12.47 -2.29 -9.69
C ALA A 69 -13.60 -1.28 -9.61
N ILE A 70 -13.34 -0.01 -9.30
CA ILE A 70 -14.34 1.06 -9.37
C ILE A 70 -14.94 1.16 -10.78
N GLU A 71 -14.16 0.90 -11.82
CA GLU A 71 -14.61 0.96 -13.22
C GLU A 71 -14.75 -0.43 -13.88
N THR A 72 -13.82 -1.35 -13.62
CA THR A 72 -13.73 -2.64 -14.32
C THR A 72 -14.66 -3.73 -13.77
N GLY A 73 -15.12 -3.58 -12.51
CA GLY A 73 -15.98 -4.57 -11.86
C GLY A 73 -15.25 -5.40 -10.80
N THR A 74 -15.99 -6.37 -10.22
CA THR A 74 -15.57 -7.07 -9.00
C THR A 74 -15.55 -8.59 -9.13
N ASP A 75 -15.53 -9.13 -10.35
CA ASP A 75 -15.73 -10.57 -10.64
C ASP A 75 -14.71 -11.49 -9.96
N GLN A 76 -13.50 -10.98 -9.71
CA GLN A 76 -12.41 -11.73 -9.06
C GLN A 76 -12.28 -11.41 -7.55
N MET A 77 -13.20 -10.64 -6.98
CA MET A 77 -13.14 -10.21 -5.59
C MET A 77 -13.98 -11.11 -4.67
N THR A 78 -13.59 -11.16 -3.39
CA THR A 78 -14.46 -11.77 -2.37
C THR A 78 -15.76 -10.98 -2.24
N GLU A 79 -16.85 -11.63 -1.81
CA GLU A 79 -18.15 -10.99 -1.63
C GLU A 79 -18.10 -9.70 -0.81
N SER A 80 -17.31 -9.66 0.29
CA SER A 80 -17.18 -8.45 1.08
C SER A 80 -16.42 -7.33 0.37
N ALA A 81 -15.40 -7.67 -0.42
CA ALA A 81 -14.68 -6.70 -1.21
C ALA A 81 -15.60 -6.13 -2.29
N ALA A 82 -16.34 -7.00 -3.00
CA ALA A 82 -17.31 -6.60 -4.02
C ALA A 82 -18.40 -5.67 -3.45
N ARG A 83 -18.97 -5.99 -2.28
CA ARG A 83 -19.96 -5.13 -1.59
C ARG A 83 -19.34 -3.78 -1.21
N ALA A 84 -18.12 -3.76 -0.69
CA ALA A 84 -17.43 -2.52 -0.34
C ALA A 84 -17.15 -1.66 -1.58
N ILE A 85 -16.71 -2.25 -2.70
CA ILE A 85 -16.48 -1.53 -3.96
C ILE A 85 -17.80 -0.97 -4.53
N ALA A 86 -18.88 -1.75 -4.52
CA ALA A 86 -20.20 -1.28 -4.98
C ALA A 86 -20.68 -0.07 -4.16
N TRP A 87 -20.53 -0.12 -2.84
CA TRP A 87 -20.84 1.01 -1.95
C TRP A 87 -19.93 2.20 -2.22
N THR A 88 -18.62 1.99 -2.30
CA THR A 88 -17.60 3.03 -2.58
C THR A 88 -17.88 3.76 -3.89
N ARG A 89 -18.23 3.02 -4.96
CA ARG A 89 -18.58 3.60 -6.27
C ARG A 89 -19.72 4.62 -6.17
N GLY A 90 -20.71 4.36 -5.32
CA GLY A 90 -21.81 5.29 -5.05
C GLY A 90 -21.41 6.52 -4.22
N GLN A 91 -20.30 6.46 -3.50
CA GLN A 91 -19.80 7.60 -2.71
C GLN A 91 -18.93 8.55 -3.52
N LEU A 92 -18.12 8.04 -4.44
CA LEU A 92 -17.15 8.83 -5.20
C LEU A 92 -17.80 9.74 -6.23
N THR A 93 -17.29 10.96 -6.35
CA THR A 93 -17.65 11.89 -7.42
C THR A 93 -17.07 11.42 -8.77
N PRO A 94 -17.64 11.88 -9.91
CA PRO A 94 -17.06 11.57 -11.22
C PRO A 94 -15.59 11.98 -11.37
N SER A 95 -15.19 13.11 -10.77
CA SER A 95 -13.79 13.57 -10.82
C SER A 95 -12.85 12.68 -10.03
N GLN A 96 -13.26 12.21 -8.84
CA GLN A 96 -12.48 11.25 -8.04
C GLN A 96 -12.31 9.91 -8.76
N ARG A 97 -13.37 9.40 -9.38
CA ARG A 97 -13.32 8.18 -10.21
C ARG A 97 -12.38 8.37 -11.42
N THR A 98 -12.44 9.52 -12.08
CA THR A 98 -11.53 9.86 -13.19
C THR A 98 -10.08 9.92 -12.72
N PHE A 99 -9.81 10.47 -11.53
CA PHE A 99 -8.48 10.48 -10.93
C PHE A 99 -7.96 9.06 -10.72
N LEU A 100 -8.72 8.19 -10.05
CA LEU A 100 -8.31 6.79 -9.80
C LEU A 100 -8.02 6.04 -11.10
N ARG A 101 -8.90 6.15 -12.09
CA ARG A 101 -8.73 5.54 -13.41
C ARG A 101 -7.48 6.04 -14.15
N GLY A 102 -7.11 7.30 -13.95
CA GLY A 102 -5.97 7.94 -14.60
C GLY A 102 -4.61 7.57 -14.01
N LEU A 103 -4.58 6.89 -12.86
CA LEU A 103 -3.33 6.48 -12.23
C LEU A 103 -2.64 5.37 -13.03
N PRO A 104 -1.29 5.42 -13.15
CA PRO A 104 -0.53 4.35 -13.81
C PRO A 104 -0.51 3.07 -12.97
N LEU A 105 -0.28 1.92 -13.60
CA LEU A 105 -0.07 0.62 -12.93
C LEU A 105 1.32 0.51 -12.29
N SER A 106 2.29 1.27 -12.81
CA SER A 106 3.65 1.34 -12.30
C SER A 106 4.24 2.73 -12.52
N ALA A 107 5.19 3.10 -11.68
CA ALA A 107 5.98 4.31 -11.83
C ALA A 107 7.43 4.02 -11.47
N SER A 108 8.37 4.74 -12.09
CA SER A 108 9.80 4.60 -11.81
C SER A 108 10.42 5.96 -11.53
N GLU A 109 11.34 6.01 -10.58
CA GLU A 109 12.13 7.19 -10.28
C GLU A 109 13.54 6.77 -9.84
N ALA A 110 14.57 7.28 -10.54
CA ALA A 110 15.94 6.84 -10.36
C ALA A 110 16.07 5.31 -10.47
N ASP A 111 16.55 4.65 -9.42
CA ASP A 111 16.72 3.20 -9.34
C ASP A 111 15.60 2.49 -8.52
N ARG A 112 14.43 3.12 -8.43
CA ARG A 112 13.23 2.63 -7.72
C ARG A 112 12.10 2.35 -8.68
N LEU A 113 11.36 1.28 -8.43
CA LEU A 113 10.16 0.89 -9.15
C LEU A 113 9.00 0.75 -8.17
N TYR A 114 7.89 1.37 -8.46
CA TYR A 114 6.67 1.40 -7.67
C TYR A 114 5.56 0.67 -8.43
N VAL A 115 4.96 -0.32 -7.79
CA VAL A 115 3.81 -1.08 -8.30
C VAL A 115 2.86 -1.35 -7.14
N HIS A 116 1.60 -1.70 -7.42
CA HIS A 116 0.70 -2.11 -6.34
C HIS A 116 0.95 -3.56 -5.90
N ALA A 117 0.97 -4.51 -6.84
CA ALA A 117 1.06 -5.94 -6.55
C ALA A 117 2.44 -6.52 -6.94
N ASN A 118 2.65 -6.91 -8.19
CA ASN A 118 3.88 -7.52 -8.66
C ASN A 118 4.48 -6.78 -9.86
N VAL A 119 5.76 -7.00 -10.13
CA VAL A 119 6.50 -6.29 -11.19
C VAL A 119 6.32 -6.92 -12.56
N ASP A 120 6.22 -8.24 -12.61
CA ASP A 120 6.22 -9.00 -13.86
C ASP A 120 4.88 -8.95 -14.61
N ALA A 121 3.77 -8.74 -13.89
CA ALA A 121 2.44 -8.57 -14.46
C ALA A 121 1.57 -7.60 -13.61
N PRO A 122 1.86 -6.28 -13.59
CA PRO A 122 1.21 -5.34 -12.66
C PRO A 122 -0.33 -5.32 -12.74
N ALA A 123 -0.91 -5.58 -13.92
CA ALA A 123 -2.37 -5.66 -14.11
C ALA A 123 -2.98 -7.02 -13.73
N GLY A 124 -2.16 -8.02 -13.41
CA GLY A 124 -2.60 -9.37 -13.01
C GLY A 124 -2.99 -9.45 -11.54
N TRP A 125 -2.51 -8.51 -10.73
CA TRP A 125 -2.77 -8.44 -9.28
C TRP A 125 -2.34 -9.70 -8.51
N ASP A 126 -1.34 -10.44 -9.00
CA ASP A 126 -0.84 -11.64 -8.33
C ASP A 126 -0.17 -11.29 -7.00
N TYR A 127 -0.46 -12.06 -5.96
CA TYR A 127 0.15 -11.89 -4.63
C TYR A 127 1.62 -12.34 -4.61
N ILE A 128 2.44 -11.62 -3.86
CA ILE A 128 3.81 -12.02 -3.53
C ILE A 128 3.79 -12.62 -2.13
N THR A 129 3.72 -13.96 -2.05
CA THR A 129 3.55 -14.69 -0.79
C THR A 129 4.73 -15.60 -0.44
N ASP A 130 5.63 -15.84 -1.39
CA ASP A 130 6.74 -16.78 -1.25
C ASP A 130 7.96 -16.40 -2.11
N LEU A 131 9.03 -17.19 -2.00
CA LEU A 131 10.26 -16.95 -2.76
C LEU A 131 10.07 -17.13 -4.27
N TYR A 132 9.13 -17.97 -4.71
CA TYR A 132 8.87 -18.19 -6.13
C TYR A 132 8.20 -16.95 -6.75
N THR A 133 7.12 -16.48 -6.16
CA THR A 133 6.41 -15.27 -6.63
C THR A 133 7.30 -14.02 -6.52
N ALA A 134 8.09 -13.89 -5.46
CA ALA A 134 9.07 -12.82 -5.32
C ALA A 134 10.17 -12.89 -6.38
N SER A 135 10.65 -14.09 -6.74
CA SER A 135 11.71 -14.26 -7.75
C SER A 135 11.27 -13.77 -9.13
N ARG A 136 10.01 -13.97 -9.52
CA ARG A 136 9.45 -13.47 -10.79
C ARG A 136 9.60 -11.95 -10.87
N SER A 137 9.17 -11.23 -9.85
CA SER A 137 9.29 -9.78 -9.76
C SER A 137 10.75 -9.32 -9.73
N LEU A 138 11.61 -9.99 -8.93
CA LEU A 138 13.05 -9.67 -8.84
C LEU A 138 13.82 -9.90 -10.17
N ILE A 139 13.40 -10.86 -10.98
CA ILE A 139 13.96 -11.12 -12.30
C ILE A 139 13.48 -10.07 -13.30
N ALA A 140 12.18 -9.72 -13.26
CA ALA A 140 11.57 -8.78 -14.19
C ALA A 140 12.04 -7.33 -13.98
N MET A 141 12.38 -6.93 -12.75
CA MET A 141 12.78 -5.56 -12.45
C MET A 141 14.20 -5.24 -12.94
N ARG A 142 14.40 -3.98 -13.38
CA ARG A 142 15.72 -3.41 -13.68
C ARG A 142 16.22 -2.47 -12.60
N ALA A 143 15.33 -2.00 -11.74
CA ALA A 143 15.64 -1.12 -10.63
C ALA A 143 16.43 -1.84 -9.53
N HIS A 144 17.10 -1.08 -8.66
CA HIS A 144 17.75 -1.61 -7.46
C HIS A 144 16.74 -2.10 -6.43
N ILE A 145 15.62 -1.36 -6.28
CA ILE A 145 14.52 -1.74 -5.39
C ILE A 145 13.17 -1.59 -6.09
N ALA A 146 12.31 -2.60 -5.95
CA ALA A 146 10.87 -2.50 -6.22
C ALA A 146 10.09 -2.45 -4.90
N LEU A 147 9.03 -1.64 -4.88
CA LEU A 147 8.19 -1.42 -3.70
C LEU A 147 6.74 -1.70 -4.09
N CYS A 148 6.07 -2.56 -3.33
CA CYS A 148 4.68 -2.95 -3.56
C CYS A 148 3.92 -3.14 -2.24
N GLY A 149 2.61 -3.40 -2.32
CA GLY A 149 1.71 -3.69 -1.21
C GLY A 149 0.86 -4.93 -1.47
N HIS A 150 -0.47 -4.74 -1.51
CA HIS A 150 -1.50 -5.69 -1.94
C HIS A 150 -1.78 -6.86 -0.99
N ILE A 151 -0.77 -7.48 -0.37
CA ILE A 151 -0.96 -8.60 0.55
C ILE A 151 -1.28 -8.16 1.99
N HIS A 152 -1.01 -6.90 2.34
CA HIS A 152 -1.17 -6.30 3.67
C HIS A 152 -0.30 -6.91 4.78
N VAL A 153 0.70 -7.71 4.41
CA VAL A 153 1.67 -8.32 5.31
C VAL A 153 3.05 -7.88 4.88
N PRO A 154 3.80 -7.18 5.74
CA PRO A 154 5.13 -6.70 5.37
C PRO A 154 6.11 -7.86 5.18
N ALA A 155 6.87 -7.79 4.10
CA ALA A 155 7.95 -8.73 3.80
C ALA A 155 9.05 -8.04 3.01
N LEU A 156 10.28 -8.53 3.13
CA LEU A 156 11.39 -8.02 2.35
C LEU A 156 12.14 -9.18 1.71
N TYR A 157 12.23 -9.14 0.39
CA TYR A 157 12.95 -10.12 -0.41
C TYR A 157 14.18 -9.47 -1.04
N HIS A 158 15.21 -10.28 -1.28
CA HIS A 158 16.37 -9.83 -2.03
C HIS A 158 16.93 -10.93 -2.93
N MET A 159 17.57 -10.51 -4.02
CA MET A 159 18.31 -11.40 -4.92
C MET A 159 19.79 -11.01 -4.92
N SER A 160 20.65 -12.01 -4.68
CA SER A 160 22.11 -11.85 -4.79
C SER A 160 22.56 -11.74 -6.25
N PRO A 161 23.81 -11.31 -6.54
CA PRO A 161 24.37 -11.32 -7.90
C PRO A 161 24.40 -12.72 -8.55
N THR A 162 24.41 -13.78 -7.74
CA THR A 162 24.36 -15.18 -8.22
C THR A 162 22.95 -15.71 -8.46
N GLY A 163 21.90 -14.85 -8.32
CA GLY A 163 20.52 -15.23 -8.51
C GLY A 163 19.84 -15.93 -7.32
N LYS A 164 20.51 -16.06 -6.17
CA LYS A 164 19.90 -16.65 -4.98
C LYS A 164 18.92 -15.66 -4.36
N VAL A 165 17.66 -16.08 -4.17
CA VAL A 165 16.60 -15.30 -3.52
C VAL A 165 16.47 -15.71 -2.06
N ALA A 166 16.28 -14.72 -1.18
CA ALA A 166 15.96 -14.94 0.24
C ALA A 166 15.00 -13.87 0.74
N SER A 167 14.34 -14.13 1.86
CA SER A 167 13.38 -13.24 2.51
C SER A 167 13.61 -13.17 4.00
N PHE A 168 13.10 -12.11 4.61
CA PHE A 168 12.90 -12.01 6.05
C PHE A 168 11.71 -11.11 6.37
N GLU A 169 11.12 -11.30 7.55
CA GLU A 169 10.07 -10.45 8.07
C GLU A 169 10.68 -9.20 8.71
N PRO A 170 10.31 -8.00 8.25
CA PRO A 170 10.85 -6.78 8.81
C PRO A 170 10.25 -6.51 10.20
N ILE A 171 11.09 -6.06 11.12
CA ILE A 171 10.68 -5.61 12.45
C ILE A 171 10.40 -4.10 12.39
N GLY A 172 9.25 -3.67 12.91
CA GLY A 172 8.86 -2.26 12.96
C GLY A 172 9.88 -1.39 13.70
N GLY A 173 10.20 -0.23 13.14
CA GLY A 173 11.13 0.74 13.71
C GLY A 173 12.63 0.41 13.56
N ILE A 174 12.98 -0.71 12.91
CA ILE A 174 14.38 -1.10 12.68
C ILE A 174 14.82 -0.72 11.27
N ASP A 175 15.91 0.04 11.17
CA ASP A 175 16.55 0.38 9.89
C ASP A 175 17.17 -0.86 9.25
N ILE A 176 16.76 -1.18 8.03
CA ILE A 176 17.25 -2.32 7.26
C ILE A 176 18.17 -1.80 6.16
N PRO A 177 19.50 -2.10 6.18
CA PRO A 177 20.42 -1.66 5.13
C PRO A 177 20.11 -2.33 3.79
N LEU A 178 19.99 -1.54 2.73
CA LEU A 178 19.74 -1.98 1.37
C LEU A 178 21.05 -2.02 0.57
N SER A 179 21.81 -3.10 0.69
CA SER A 179 23.09 -3.27 -0.02
C SER A 179 22.93 -3.11 -1.54
N ARG A 180 23.75 -2.28 -2.17
CA ARG A 180 23.82 -2.07 -3.63
C ARG A 180 24.21 -3.32 -4.42
N HIS A 181 24.79 -4.32 -3.77
CA HIS A 181 25.13 -5.60 -4.40
C HIS A 181 23.93 -6.54 -4.56
N ARG A 182 22.72 -6.14 -4.14
CA ARG A 182 21.51 -6.95 -4.23
C ARG A 182 20.40 -6.17 -4.93
N ARG A 183 19.46 -6.88 -5.53
CA ARG A 183 18.17 -6.32 -5.88
C ARG A 183 17.19 -6.60 -4.75
N TRP A 184 16.32 -5.64 -4.47
CA TRP A 184 15.39 -5.69 -3.35
C TRP A 184 13.94 -5.61 -3.83
N LEU A 185 13.06 -6.39 -3.20
CA LEU A 185 11.62 -6.28 -3.38
C LEU A 185 11.00 -6.11 -1.99
N ALA A 186 10.48 -4.92 -1.71
CA ALA A 186 9.86 -4.59 -0.45
C ALA A 186 8.33 -4.67 -0.60
N VAL A 187 7.71 -5.60 0.10
CA VAL A 187 6.26 -5.69 0.26
C VAL A 187 5.91 -4.89 1.51
N LEU A 188 5.16 -3.81 1.33
CA LEU A 188 4.72 -2.99 2.45
C LEU A 188 3.53 -3.65 3.15
N GLY A 189 3.38 -3.36 4.44
CA GLY A 189 2.12 -3.63 5.13
C GLY A 189 1.03 -2.63 4.70
N ALA A 190 -0.16 -2.80 5.23
CA ALA A 190 -1.29 -1.93 4.93
C ALA A 190 -1.40 -0.76 5.91
N VAL A 191 -1.70 0.44 5.38
CA VAL A 191 -2.11 1.57 6.21
C VAL A 191 -3.49 1.31 6.80
N GLY A 192 -4.46 0.93 5.97
CA GLY A 192 -5.87 0.92 6.35
C GLY A 192 -6.41 -0.40 6.89
N GLN A 193 -5.78 -1.54 6.56
CA GLN A 193 -6.24 -2.86 7.03
C GLN A 193 -5.06 -3.85 7.12
N PRO A 194 -4.18 -3.74 8.12
CA PRO A 194 -3.11 -4.71 8.37
C PRO A 194 -3.63 -6.15 8.54
N ARG A 195 -2.85 -7.15 8.09
CA ARG A 195 -3.24 -8.58 8.14
C ARG A 195 -2.16 -9.48 8.72
N ASP A 196 -1.23 -8.95 9.47
CA ASP A 196 -0.11 -9.65 10.08
C ASP A 196 -0.23 -9.83 11.60
N GLY A 197 -1.44 -9.59 12.13
CA GLY A 197 -1.75 -9.73 13.55
C GLY A 197 -1.50 -8.46 14.38
N ASP A 198 -0.90 -7.42 13.80
CA ASP A 198 -0.74 -6.11 14.42
C ASP A 198 -1.78 -5.14 13.84
N SER A 199 -2.65 -4.59 14.71
CA SER A 199 -3.69 -3.64 14.31
C SER A 199 -3.18 -2.23 14.00
N ALA A 200 -1.94 -1.90 14.35
CA ALA A 200 -1.33 -0.62 14.03
C ALA A 200 -1.11 -0.47 12.51
N ALA A 201 -1.44 0.69 11.97
CA ALA A 201 -1.21 1.01 10.57
C ALA A 201 0.26 0.83 10.19
N CYS A 202 0.53 0.27 9.01
CA CYS A 202 1.88 0.03 8.53
C CYS A 202 2.19 0.86 7.29
N TYR A 203 3.31 1.62 7.34
CA TYR A 203 3.91 2.28 6.19
C TYR A 203 5.44 2.14 6.26
N ALA A 204 6.19 2.60 5.28
CA ALA A 204 7.64 2.53 5.36
C ALA A 204 8.30 3.88 5.02
N ILE A 205 9.54 4.07 5.52
CA ILE A 205 10.42 5.19 5.15
C ILE A 205 11.65 4.61 4.46
N LEU A 206 11.89 5.06 3.23
CA LEU A 206 13.13 4.82 2.49
C LEU A 206 14.04 6.04 2.66
N ASP A 207 15.23 5.83 3.20
CA ASP A 207 16.24 6.87 3.34
C ASP A 207 17.38 6.66 2.34
N ASP A 208 17.40 7.46 1.28
CA ASP A 208 18.43 7.36 0.23
C ASP A 208 19.83 7.64 0.74
N ALA A 209 19.98 8.58 1.68
CA ALA A 209 21.30 8.98 2.18
C ALA A 209 21.91 7.90 3.06
N ARG A 210 21.08 7.16 3.80
CA ARG A 210 21.49 6.05 4.66
C ARG A 210 21.41 4.69 3.97
N GLU A 211 20.81 4.64 2.77
CA GLU A 211 20.50 3.40 2.05
C GLU A 211 19.76 2.40 2.92
N THR A 212 18.71 2.87 3.64
CA THR A 212 17.92 2.04 4.56
C THR A 212 16.43 2.09 4.25
N LEU A 213 15.73 1.00 4.56
CA LEU A 213 14.27 0.92 4.59
C LEU A 213 13.82 0.60 6.01
N THR A 214 12.87 1.39 6.52
CA THR A 214 12.32 1.20 7.87
C THR A 214 10.81 1.05 7.78
N TYR A 215 10.27 -0.05 8.28
CA TYR A 215 8.82 -0.26 8.40
C TYR A 215 8.34 0.39 9.69
N MET A 216 7.27 1.17 9.59
CA MET A 216 6.72 1.94 10.70
C MET A 216 5.38 1.39 11.12
N ARG A 217 5.12 1.32 12.43
CA ARG A 217 3.83 0.94 13.01
C ARG A 217 3.24 2.14 13.74
N VAL A 218 2.06 2.55 13.34
CA VAL A 218 1.42 3.77 13.83
C VAL A 218 0.05 3.43 14.40
N PRO A 219 -0.15 3.54 15.71
CA PRO A 219 -1.47 3.45 16.32
C PRO A 219 -2.41 4.54 15.78
N TYR A 220 -3.68 4.19 15.59
CA TYR A 220 -4.70 5.12 15.15
C TYR A 220 -6.04 4.84 15.86
N ASP A 221 -7.04 5.69 15.71
CA ASP A 221 -8.37 5.52 16.29
C ASP A 221 -9.18 4.44 15.53
N ILE A 222 -8.93 3.18 15.89
CA ILE A 222 -9.61 2.02 15.32
C ILE A 222 -11.11 2.06 15.62
N ASP A 223 -11.51 2.53 16.81
CA ASP A 223 -12.93 2.60 17.20
C ASP A 223 -13.72 3.52 16.29
N SER A 224 -13.16 4.67 15.93
CA SER A 224 -13.80 5.60 14.99
C SER A 224 -13.90 5.01 13.60
N ALA A 225 -12.82 4.42 13.06
CA ALA A 225 -12.83 3.76 11.75
C ALA A 225 -13.87 2.61 11.71
N ALA A 226 -13.86 1.73 12.69
CA ALA A 226 -14.78 0.60 12.78
C ALA A 226 -16.26 1.04 12.94
N ARG A 227 -16.52 2.08 13.73
CA ARG A 227 -17.86 2.67 13.90
C ARG A 227 -18.38 3.21 12.57
N LYS A 228 -17.57 3.92 11.79
CA LYS A 228 -17.93 4.43 10.47
C LYS A 228 -18.26 3.31 9.48
N ILE A 229 -17.47 2.22 9.45
CA ILE A 229 -17.74 1.05 8.61
C ILE A 229 -19.11 0.45 8.93
N ARG A 230 -19.44 0.27 10.23
CA ARG A 230 -20.74 -0.25 10.65
C ARG A 230 -21.87 0.71 10.33
N ALA A 231 -21.68 2.02 10.56
CA ALA A 231 -22.69 3.05 10.27
C ALA A 231 -22.98 3.17 8.76
N ALA A 232 -22.00 2.90 7.90
CA ALA A 232 -22.13 2.87 6.45
C ALA A 232 -22.88 1.62 5.93
N GLY A 233 -23.26 0.66 6.79
CA GLY A 233 -23.89 -0.60 6.39
C GLY A 233 -22.95 -1.55 5.62
N LEU A 234 -21.65 -1.32 5.71
CA LEU A 234 -20.65 -2.22 5.16
C LEU A 234 -20.57 -3.53 5.97
N PRO A 235 -20.06 -4.64 5.39
CA PRO A 235 -19.98 -5.91 6.11
C PRO A 235 -19.24 -5.77 7.45
N ALA A 236 -19.87 -6.17 8.56
CA ALA A 236 -19.37 -6.01 9.92
C ALA A 236 -17.94 -6.56 10.10
N ARG A 237 -17.63 -7.68 9.41
CA ARG A 237 -16.30 -8.28 9.43
C ARG A 237 -15.17 -7.32 8.99
N LEU A 238 -15.48 -6.30 8.17
CA LEU A 238 -14.49 -5.31 7.77
C LEU A 238 -14.08 -4.39 8.93
N ALA A 239 -15.03 -4.10 9.83
CA ALA A 239 -14.75 -3.39 11.07
C ALA A 239 -14.01 -4.27 12.08
N ASP A 240 -14.42 -5.54 12.21
CA ASP A 240 -13.83 -6.48 13.17
C ASP A 240 -12.35 -6.80 12.86
N ARG A 241 -12.01 -6.84 11.56
CA ARG A 241 -10.64 -7.03 11.09
C ARG A 241 -9.66 -5.96 11.57
N LEU A 242 -10.11 -4.71 11.71
CA LEU A 242 -9.25 -3.62 12.16
C LEU A 242 -8.68 -3.86 13.57
N TYR A 243 -9.48 -4.42 14.47
CA TYR A 243 -9.04 -4.76 15.81
C TYR A 243 -8.09 -5.96 15.85
N ALA A 244 -8.29 -6.90 14.94
CA ALA A 244 -7.54 -8.15 14.93
C ALA A 244 -6.24 -8.07 14.12
N GLY A 245 -6.05 -7.04 13.31
CA GLY A 245 -4.96 -6.97 12.35
C GLY A 245 -5.02 -8.13 11.33
N ARG A 246 -6.23 -8.46 10.77
CA ARG A 246 -6.46 -9.64 9.90
C ARG A 246 -7.31 -9.35 8.68
#